data_337ac47382f42ba8647330974129be52
#
_entry.id   337ac47382f42ba8647330974129be52
#
_cell.length_a   1.000
_cell.length_b   1.000
_cell.length_c   1.000
_cell.angle_alpha   90.00
_cell.angle_beta   90.00
_cell.angle_gamma   90.00
#
_symmetry.space_group_name_H-M   'P 1'
#
loop_
_entity.id
_entity.type
_entity.pdbx_description
1 polymer ?
#
loop_
_entity_poly.entity_id
_entity_poly.type
_entity_poly.pdbx_seq_one_letter_code
_entity_poly.pdbx_strand_id
1 'polypeptide(L)'
;TLPNAVEGVTLTLGTTSNTYIKDDTVTLTVEKEGTDIVTVTAKNGDTDVALTEVQEAAQDEAAAQATTEKAKTVYTFTMPDGDVTISVTKAAKTYAIKVADANKDTLKITSPEADLDKVAEGTSVTVVATPKDGYTLTADGVVVTYGDNQTLKATPDTEKANTYTFAMPAGDATVSAAFEEVKKYNVTVAGTVENGTVGVEPKTAAAKDVVTVTVTPNTNFKYTDGSLKATYTDGGTKKEINDFKAVDGK
;
A
#
# COMPACT_ATOMS: atom_id res chain seq x y z
N THR A 1 7.73 -27.36 32.34
CA THR A 1 7.25 -25.96 32.61
C THR A 1 6.82 -25.29 31.34
N LEU A 2 5.73 -24.49 31.41
CA LEU A 2 5.34 -23.62 30.31
C LEU A 2 6.25 -22.39 30.24
N PRO A 3 6.52 -21.84 29.05
CA PRO A 3 7.32 -20.61 28.87
C PRO A 3 6.60 -19.38 29.42
N ASN A 4 7.33 -18.27 29.51
CA ASN A 4 6.73 -16.96 29.72
C ASN A 4 5.74 -16.63 28.58
N ALA A 5 4.71 -15.84 28.90
CA ALA A 5 3.71 -15.44 27.93
C ALA A 5 4.35 -14.83 26.67
N VAL A 6 3.96 -15.32 25.50
CA VAL A 6 4.29 -14.72 24.19
C VAL A 6 3.03 -13.99 23.73
N GLU A 7 3.16 -12.73 23.38
CA GLU A 7 2.01 -11.91 22.97
C GLU A 7 1.27 -12.52 21.78
N GLY A 8 -0.05 -12.67 21.92
CA GLY A 8 -0.92 -13.28 20.90
C GLY A 8 -0.82 -14.81 20.82
N VAL A 9 -0.12 -15.48 21.73
CA VAL A 9 -0.04 -16.94 21.81
C VAL A 9 -0.48 -17.42 23.20
N THR A 10 -1.42 -18.36 23.24
CA THR A 10 -1.88 -19.01 24.46
C THR A 10 -1.48 -20.47 24.44
N LEU A 11 -0.85 -20.94 25.51
CA LEU A 11 -0.48 -22.35 25.69
C LEU A 11 -1.31 -22.96 26.84
N THR A 12 -1.88 -24.12 26.58
CA THR A 12 -2.66 -24.87 27.59
C THR A 12 -2.23 -26.31 27.60
N LEU A 13 -1.91 -26.83 28.78
CA LEU A 13 -1.73 -28.27 28.99
C LEU A 13 -3.07 -28.95 29.22
N GLY A 14 -3.22 -30.16 28.70
CA GLY A 14 -4.48 -30.92 28.75
C GLY A 14 -4.99 -31.32 30.15
N THR A 15 -4.17 -31.09 31.19
CA THR A 15 -4.56 -31.28 32.58
C THR A 15 -4.27 -30.03 33.41
N THR A 16 -5.07 -29.80 34.45
CA THR A 16 -4.85 -28.68 35.39
C THR A 16 -3.67 -28.94 36.35
N SER A 17 -3.13 -30.14 36.36
CA SER A 17 -1.92 -30.50 37.09
C SER A 17 -0.73 -30.37 36.17
N ASN A 18 0.28 -29.59 36.57
CA ASN A 18 1.56 -29.48 35.85
C ASN A 18 2.52 -30.62 36.18
N THR A 19 2.04 -31.71 36.79
CA THR A 19 2.82 -32.90 37.16
C THR A 19 2.34 -34.09 36.35
N TYR A 20 3.26 -34.75 35.71
CA TYR A 20 3.06 -35.94 34.90
C TYR A 20 4.07 -37.01 35.38
N ILE A 21 3.73 -38.28 35.20
CA ILE A 21 4.65 -39.38 35.42
C ILE A 21 5.27 -39.79 34.07
N LYS A 22 6.40 -40.49 34.13
CA LYS A 22 7.04 -41.05 32.95
C LYS A 22 6.04 -41.88 32.14
N ASP A 23 6.14 -41.80 30.81
CA ASP A 23 5.30 -42.49 29.83
C ASP A 23 3.85 -41.94 29.71
N ASP A 24 3.46 -40.95 30.50
CA ASP A 24 2.19 -40.25 30.28
C ASP A 24 2.17 -39.54 28.89
N THR A 25 1.01 -39.56 28.25
CA THR A 25 0.76 -38.72 27.08
C THR A 25 0.33 -37.32 27.53
N VAL A 26 1.16 -36.33 27.17
CA VAL A 26 0.89 -34.93 27.46
C VAL A 26 0.30 -34.27 26.23
N THR A 27 -0.82 -33.57 26.39
CA THR A 27 -1.44 -32.77 25.35
C THR A 27 -1.12 -31.29 25.57
N LEU A 28 -0.60 -30.62 24.53
CA LEU A 28 -0.32 -29.20 24.52
C LEU A 28 -1.18 -28.52 23.44
N THR A 29 -2.05 -27.63 23.85
CA THR A 29 -2.85 -26.81 22.95
C THR A 29 -2.15 -25.45 22.77
N VAL A 30 -1.98 -25.03 21.54
CA VAL A 30 -1.40 -23.75 21.12
C VAL A 30 -2.47 -22.97 20.37
N GLU A 31 -2.87 -21.85 20.91
CA GLU A 31 -3.79 -20.91 20.25
C GLU A 31 -3.02 -19.65 19.88
N LYS A 32 -3.15 -19.19 18.63
CA LYS A 32 -2.49 -17.97 18.15
C LYS A 32 -3.47 -16.99 17.52
N GLU A 33 -3.17 -15.71 17.65
CA GLU A 33 -3.86 -14.63 16.95
C GLU A 33 -3.08 -14.25 15.68
N GLY A 34 -3.80 -13.92 14.61
CA GLY A 34 -3.19 -13.44 13.36
C GLY A 34 -2.46 -14.53 12.57
N THR A 35 -1.63 -14.10 11.62
CA THR A 35 -0.96 -14.96 10.62
C THR A 35 0.46 -15.35 10.99
N ASP A 36 0.98 -14.89 12.13
CA ASP A 36 2.35 -15.18 12.57
C ASP A 36 2.65 -16.68 12.63
N ILE A 37 3.89 -17.03 12.31
CA ILE A 37 4.39 -18.40 12.43
C ILE A 37 4.78 -18.63 13.88
N VAL A 38 4.16 -19.60 14.53
CA VAL A 38 4.49 -20.03 15.90
C VAL A 38 5.21 -21.36 15.83
N THR A 39 6.42 -21.41 16.37
CA THR A 39 7.19 -22.64 16.51
C THR A 39 7.25 -23.05 17.97
N VAL A 40 6.89 -24.29 18.27
CA VAL A 40 6.91 -24.87 19.61
C VAL A 40 7.98 -25.95 19.66
N THR A 41 8.78 -25.94 20.71
CA THR A 41 9.78 -26.98 20.98
C THR A 41 9.63 -27.47 22.43
N ALA A 42 9.95 -28.71 22.67
CA ALA A 42 10.00 -29.32 23.99
C ALA A 42 11.36 -29.97 24.24
N LYS A 43 11.94 -29.78 25.42
CA LYS A 43 13.23 -30.35 25.80
C LYS A 43 13.21 -30.94 27.20
N ASN A 44 13.92 -32.08 27.35
CA ASN A 44 14.29 -32.65 28.65
C ASN A 44 15.81 -32.39 28.80
N GLY A 45 16.19 -31.39 29.61
CA GLY A 45 17.56 -30.88 29.60
C GLY A 45 17.95 -30.37 28.21
N ASP A 46 19.03 -30.92 27.64
CA ASP A 46 19.49 -30.59 26.27
C ASP A 46 18.90 -31.50 25.17
N THR A 47 18.10 -32.51 25.56
CA THR A 47 17.54 -33.49 24.61
C THR A 47 16.18 -33.03 24.11
N ASP A 48 15.99 -33.04 22.78
CA ASP A 48 14.70 -32.70 22.17
C ASP A 48 13.66 -33.80 22.47
N VAL A 49 12.46 -33.39 22.84
CA VAL A 49 11.27 -34.23 23.00
C VAL A 49 10.41 -34.05 21.76
N ALA A 50 10.16 -35.14 21.05
CA ALA A 50 9.38 -35.10 19.81
C ALA A 50 7.92 -34.70 20.10
N LEU A 51 7.46 -33.64 19.43
CA LEU A 51 6.07 -33.21 19.42
C LEU A 51 5.37 -33.80 18.20
N THR A 52 4.25 -34.46 18.41
CA THR A 52 3.37 -34.95 17.33
C THR A 52 2.17 -34.03 17.22
N GLU A 53 1.98 -33.40 16.05
CA GLU A 53 0.82 -32.59 15.78
C GLU A 53 -0.40 -33.50 15.59
N VAL A 54 -1.48 -33.21 16.33
CA VAL A 54 -2.76 -33.89 16.18
C VAL A 54 -3.63 -33.00 15.26
N GLN A 55 -3.87 -33.49 14.04
CA GLN A 55 -4.83 -32.84 13.16
C GLN A 55 -6.25 -33.07 13.75
N GLU A 56 -6.89 -32.05 14.30
CA GLU A 56 -8.34 -32.08 14.43
C GLU A 56 -8.93 -32.16 13.02
N ALA A 57 -9.86 -33.10 12.79
CA ALA A 57 -10.56 -33.21 11.51
C ALA A 57 -11.15 -31.84 11.15
N ALA A 58 -10.86 -31.39 9.92
CA ALA A 58 -11.28 -30.10 9.40
C ALA A 58 -12.77 -29.87 9.73
N GLN A 59 -13.06 -28.91 10.58
CA GLN A 59 -14.42 -28.38 10.69
C GLN A 59 -14.67 -27.59 9.41
N ASP A 60 -15.81 -27.90 8.77
CA ASP A 60 -16.27 -27.35 7.51
C ASP A 60 -15.93 -25.86 7.33
N GLU A 61 -15.13 -25.54 6.29
CA GLU A 61 -14.76 -24.15 5.92
C GLU A 61 -15.96 -23.29 5.45
N ALA A 62 -17.19 -23.77 5.57
CA ALA A 62 -18.39 -23.09 5.08
C ALA A 62 -18.95 -22.00 6.03
N ALA A 63 -18.36 -21.77 7.19
CA ALA A 63 -18.87 -20.81 8.21
C ALA A 63 -17.88 -19.72 8.62
N ALA A 64 -16.83 -19.46 7.86
CA ALA A 64 -15.88 -18.37 8.16
C ALA A 64 -16.45 -16.99 7.77
N GLN A 65 -17.53 -16.57 8.44
CA GLN A 65 -17.93 -15.17 8.53
C GLN A 65 -17.52 -14.61 9.88
N ALA A 66 -16.45 -13.79 9.87
CA ALA A 66 -16.16 -12.70 10.79
C ALA A 66 -16.37 -12.98 12.29
N THR A 67 -15.63 -13.95 12.84
CA THR A 67 -15.28 -13.95 14.26
C THR A 67 -13.76 -14.09 14.37
N THR A 68 -13.16 -13.39 15.31
CA THR A 68 -11.74 -13.48 15.69
C THR A 68 -11.44 -14.86 16.28
N GLU A 69 -11.61 -15.93 15.49
CA GLU A 69 -11.24 -17.26 15.96
C GLU A 69 -9.72 -17.39 15.93
N LYS A 70 -9.17 -17.73 17.12
CA LYS A 70 -7.76 -18.03 17.26
C LYS A 70 -7.45 -19.35 16.56
N ALA A 71 -6.45 -19.34 15.68
CA ALA A 71 -5.98 -20.59 15.10
C ALA A 71 -5.45 -21.50 16.22
N LYS A 72 -5.97 -22.73 16.29
CA LYS A 72 -5.65 -23.71 17.32
C LYS A 72 -4.86 -24.87 16.71
N THR A 73 -3.75 -25.21 17.33
CA THR A 73 -2.96 -26.40 17.01
C THR A 73 -2.75 -27.24 18.26
N VAL A 74 -2.93 -28.55 18.16
CA VAL A 74 -2.77 -29.47 19.28
C VAL A 74 -1.55 -30.35 19.02
N TYR A 75 -0.68 -30.44 20.01
CA TYR A 75 0.48 -31.33 20.02
C TYR A 75 0.36 -32.36 21.13
N THR A 76 0.92 -33.55 20.89
CA THR A 76 1.11 -34.54 21.91
C THR A 76 2.57 -34.97 22.00
N PHE A 77 3.01 -35.34 23.19
CA PHE A 77 4.29 -35.98 23.44
C PHE A 77 4.22 -36.96 24.59
N THR A 78 5.13 -37.92 24.61
CA THR A 78 5.28 -38.83 25.72
C THR A 78 6.23 -38.25 26.77
N MET A 79 5.83 -38.22 28.02
CA MET A 79 6.62 -37.70 29.13
C MET A 79 7.89 -38.53 29.32
N PRO A 80 9.11 -37.97 29.19
CA PRO A 80 10.36 -38.68 29.48
C PRO A 80 10.59 -38.82 30.98
N ASP A 81 11.70 -39.47 31.35
CA ASP A 81 12.16 -39.53 32.75
C ASP A 81 12.89 -38.21 33.07
N GLY A 82 12.15 -37.24 33.61
CA GLY A 82 12.65 -35.91 33.98
C GLY A 82 11.77 -34.75 33.51
N ASP A 83 12.18 -33.55 33.87
CA ASP A 83 11.43 -32.33 33.58
C ASP A 83 11.48 -31.96 32.09
N VAL A 84 10.33 -31.56 31.55
CA VAL A 84 10.22 -31.03 30.19
C VAL A 84 10.02 -29.53 30.22
N THR A 85 10.85 -28.82 29.45
CA THR A 85 10.69 -27.38 29.20
C THR A 85 10.14 -27.17 27.81
N ILE A 86 9.02 -26.46 27.71
CA ILE A 86 8.39 -26.05 26.45
C ILE A 86 8.85 -24.64 26.11
N SER A 87 9.27 -24.42 24.90
CA SER A 87 9.64 -23.09 24.39
C SER A 87 8.80 -22.75 23.17
N VAL A 88 8.44 -21.48 23.06
CA VAL A 88 7.66 -20.92 21.95
C VAL A 88 8.40 -19.76 21.34
N THR A 89 8.51 -19.76 20.03
CA THR A 89 9.00 -18.63 19.26
C THR A 89 7.95 -18.17 18.25
N LYS A 90 7.87 -16.88 18.04
CA LYS A 90 6.93 -16.24 17.12
C LYS A 90 7.72 -15.48 16.05
N ALA A 91 7.35 -15.67 14.81
CA ALA A 91 7.93 -14.94 13.68
C ALA A 91 6.80 -14.40 12.79
N ALA A 92 6.93 -13.17 12.33
CA ALA A 92 5.97 -12.60 11.40
C ALA A 92 5.96 -13.40 10.09
N LYS A 93 4.78 -13.69 9.57
CA LYS A 93 4.63 -14.27 8.24
C LYS A 93 5.03 -13.25 7.19
N THR A 94 5.85 -13.65 6.24
CA THR A 94 6.39 -12.77 5.20
C THR A 94 5.92 -13.19 3.82
N TYR A 95 5.83 -12.24 2.91
CA TYR A 95 5.36 -12.42 1.54
C TYR A 95 6.26 -11.64 0.58
N ALA A 96 6.31 -12.08 -0.67
CA ALA A 96 7.02 -11.38 -1.72
C ALA A 96 6.22 -10.20 -2.26
N ILE A 97 6.93 -9.13 -2.65
CA ILE A 97 6.33 -7.99 -3.34
C ILE A 97 7.17 -7.59 -4.54
N LYS A 98 6.52 -7.30 -5.65
CA LYS A 98 7.18 -6.85 -6.88
C LYS A 98 6.37 -5.79 -7.61
N VAL A 99 7.04 -5.05 -8.48
CA VAL A 99 6.38 -4.20 -9.47
C VAL A 99 6.01 -5.06 -10.68
N ALA A 100 4.82 -4.82 -11.24
CA ALA A 100 4.37 -5.47 -12.47
C ALA A 100 5.35 -5.19 -13.63
N ASP A 101 5.59 -6.17 -14.50
CA ASP A 101 6.57 -6.04 -15.59
C ASP A 101 6.31 -4.83 -16.49
N ALA A 102 5.04 -4.53 -16.76
CA ALA A 102 4.64 -3.37 -17.55
C ALA A 102 4.97 -2.02 -16.89
N ASN A 103 5.25 -2.00 -15.59
CA ASN A 103 5.47 -0.78 -14.82
C ASN A 103 6.91 -0.63 -14.27
N LYS A 104 7.84 -1.51 -14.63
CA LYS A 104 9.21 -1.50 -14.09
C LYS A 104 9.96 -0.17 -14.30
N ASP A 105 9.65 0.54 -15.38
CA ASP A 105 10.27 1.84 -15.71
C ASP A 105 9.52 3.03 -15.09
N THR A 106 8.32 2.80 -14.57
CA THR A 106 7.41 3.87 -14.11
C THR A 106 7.01 3.76 -12.65
N LEU A 107 7.26 2.64 -12.00
CA LEU A 107 7.04 2.43 -10.58
C LEU A 107 8.32 1.93 -9.90
N LYS A 108 8.54 2.40 -8.69
CA LYS A 108 9.62 1.93 -7.83
C LYS A 108 9.12 1.77 -6.40
N ILE A 109 9.35 0.60 -5.81
CA ILE A 109 9.20 0.39 -4.37
C ILE A 109 10.43 1.02 -3.70
N THR A 110 10.22 1.96 -2.80
CA THR A 110 11.27 2.71 -2.10
C THR A 110 11.34 2.41 -0.61
N SER A 111 10.33 1.72 -0.07
CA SER A 111 10.36 1.16 1.28
C SER A 111 9.47 -0.09 1.31
N PRO A 112 9.94 -1.22 1.87
CA PRO A 112 11.32 -1.45 2.30
C PRO A 112 12.30 -1.43 1.10
N GLU A 113 13.57 -1.07 1.35
CA GLU A 113 14.60 -0.98 0.30
C GLU A 113 15.23 -2.33 -0.05
N ALA A 114 15.15 -3.29 0.87
CA ALA A 114 15.76 -4.61 0.73
C ALA A 114 14.75 -5.70 1.08
N ASP A 115 15.08 -6.95 0.72
CA ASP A 115 14.32 -8.16 1.04
C ASP A 115 12.86 -8.14 0.59
N LEU A 116 12.60 -7.63 -0.62
CA LEU A 116 11.24 -7.59 -1.20
C LEU A 116 10.60 -8.99 -1.35
N ASP A 117 11.37 -10.05 -1.21
CA ASP A 117 10.87 -11.43 -1.19
C ASP A 117 10.37 -11.88 0.21
N LYS A 118 10.61 -11.05 1.26
CA LYS A 118 10.29 -11.39 2.66
C LYS A 118 9.76 -10.20 3.45
N VAL A 119 8.77 -9.53 2.93
CA VAL A 119 8.13 -8.39 3.61
C VAL A 119 7.07 -8.91 4.57
N ALA A 120 7.18 -8.55 5.85
CA ALA A 120 6.19 -8.96 6.85
C ALA A 120 4.82 -8.33 6.57
N GLU A 121 3.74 -9.08 6.82
CA GLU A 121 2.38 -8.57 6.78
C GLU A 121 2.23 -7.31 7.65
N GLY A 122 1.47 -6.33 7.17
CA GLY A 122 1.27 -5.06 7.85
C GLY A 122 2.43 -4.06 7.72
N THR A 123 3.59 -4.46 7.18
CA THR A 123 4.70 -3.53 6.92
C THR A 123 4.25 -2.42 5.97
N SER A 124 4.55 -1.16 6.33
CA SER A 124 4.27 -0.03 5.45
C SER A 124 5.17 -0.07 4.22
N VAL A 125 4.57 -0.17 3.05
CA VAL A 125 5.25 -0.15 1.75
C VAL A 125 5.05 1.21 1.11
N THR A 126 6.14 1.80 0.59
CA THR A 126 6.12 3.05 -0.15
C THR A 126 6.50 2.81 -1.60
N VAL A 127 5.69 3.35 -2.50
CA VAL A 127 5.88 3.28 -3.95
C VAL A 127 5.91 4.68 -4.54
N VAL A 128 6.89 4.93 -5.38
CA VAL A 128 6.98 6.17 -6.17
C VAL A 128 6.65 5.86 -7.62
N ALA A 129 5.72 6.64 -8.17
CA ALA A 129 5.38 6.59 -9.58
C ALA A 129 6.12 7.69 -10.36
N THR A 130 6.67 7.36 -11.51
CA THR A 130 7.34 8.31 -12.40
C THR A 130 6.67 8.23 -13.77
N PRO A 131 5.58 8.99 -14.00
CA PRO A 131 4.96 9.04 -15.31
C PRO A 131 5.97 9.52 -16.39
N LYS A 132 5.85 8.98 -17.59
CA LYS A 132 6.59 9.49 -18.74
C LYS A 132 6.11 10.90 -19.11
N ASP A 133 6.96 11.66 -19.81
CA ASP A 133 6.59 13.00 -20.28
C ASP A 133 5.28 12.96 -21.07
N GLY A 134 4.36 13.84 -20.71
CA GLY A 134 3.03 13.92 -21.31
C GLY A 134 2.01 12.91 -20.77
N TYR A 135 2.35 12.14 -19.75
CA TYR A 135 1.43 11.19 -19.09
C TYR A 135 1.22 11.54 -17.64
N THR A 136 0.10 11.11 -17.10
CA THR A 136 -0.26 11.19 -15.67
C THR A 136 -0.85 9.87 -15.23
N LEU A 137 -0.90 9.64 -13.92
CA LEU A 137 -1.64 8.49 -13.39
C LEU A 137 -3.14 8.67 -13.61
N THR A 138 -3.82 7.56 -13.92
CA THR A 138 -5.28 7.52 -13.94
C THR A 138 -5.86 7.73 -12.54
N ALA A 139 -7.16 7.96 -12.45
CA ALA A 139 -7.88 8.14 -11.17
C ALA A 139 -7.77 6.92 -10.23
N ASP A 140 -7.45 5.74 -10.77
CA ASP A 140 -7.24 4.54 -9.96
C ASP A 140 -5.90 4.56 -9.20
N GLY A 141 -4.94 5.36 -9.66
CA GLY A 141 -3.65 5.53 -9.00
C GLY A 141 -2.80 4.26 -9.05
N VAL A 142 -2.19 3.93 -7.91
CA VAL A 142 -1.40 2.71 -7.74
C VAL A 142 -2.27 1.62 -7.11
N VAL A 143 -2.31 0.46 -7.78
CA VAL A 143 -3.11 -0.70 -7.37
C VAL A 143 -2.18 -1.86 -7.01
N VAL A 144 -2.50 -2.55 -5.94
CA VAL A 144 -1.79 -3.74 -5.48
C VAL A 144 -2.70 -4.94 -5.62
N THR A 145 -2.26 -5.95 -6.35
CA THR A 145 -2.95 -7.25 -6.50
C THR A 145 -2.21 -8.28 -5.65
N TYR A 146 -2.92 -9.06 -4.84
CA TYR A 146 -2.33 -10.05 -3.94
C TYR A 146 -3.21 -11.28 -3.77
N GLY A 147 -2.63 -12.37 -3.26
CA GLY A 147 -3.33 -13.64 -3.02
C GLY A 147 -4.13 -14.09 -4.25
N ASP A 148 -5.37 -14.50 -4.05
CA ASP A 148 -6.28 -14.97 -5.11
C ASP A 148 -6.92 -13.82 -5.90
N ASN A 149 -6.09 -12.94 -6.49
CA ASN A 149 -6.50 -11.77 -7.27
C ASN A 149 -7.28 -10.70 -6.48
N GLN A 150 -7.09 -10.63 -5.18
CA GLN A 150 -7.60 -9.51 -4.39
C GLN A 150 -6.84 -8.24 -4.75
N THR A 151 -7.50 -7.09 -4.63
CA THR A 151 -6.90 -5.79 -4.94
C THR A 151 -7.11 -4.80 -3.82
N LEU A 152 -6.10 -3.93 -3.62
CA LEU A 152 -6.23 -2.74 -2.79
C LEU A 152 -5.64 -1.54 -3.55
N LYS A 153 -6.14 -0.34 -3.26
CA LYS A 153 -5.56 0.91 -3.75
C LYS A 153 -4.57 1.45 -2.73
N ALA A 154 -3.38 1.83 -3.20
CA ALA A 154 -2.42 2.52 -2.35
C ALA A 154 -2.89 3.95 -2.08
N THR A 155 -2.64 4.44 -0.86
CA THR A 155 -3.01 5.78 -0.42
C THR A 155 -1.98 6.79 -0.92
N PRO A 156 -2.38 7.88 -1.61
CA PRO A 156 -1.46 8.91 -2.01
C PRO A 156 -0.91 9.67 -0.80
N ASP A 157 0.37 10.01 -0.83
CA ASP A 157 1.02 10.89 0.13
C ASP A 157 0.57 12.35 -0.16
N THR A 158 0.16 13.08 0.88
CA THR A 158 -0.33 14.45 0.74
C THR A 158 0.78 15.50 0.61
N GLU A 159 2.00 15.15 0.99
CA GLU A 159 3.16 16.05 0.99
C GLU A 159 4.13 15.74 -0.17
N LYS A 160 4.15 14.48 -0.65
CA LYS A 160 5.06 14.02 -1.70
C LYS A 160 4.27 13.61 -2.93
N ALA A 161 4.37 14.42 -3.98
CA ALA A 161 3.74 14.08 -5.25
C ALA A 161 4.15 12.70 -5.77
N ASN A 162 3.21 12.00 -6.40
CA ASN A 162 3.43 10.68 -7.01
C ASN A 162 3.97 9.60 -6.05
N THR A 163 3.85 9.80 -4.76
CA THR A 163 4.22 8.85 -3.71
C THR A 163 2.96 8.22 -3.12
N TYR A 164 3.00 6.91 -2.93
CA TYR A 164 1.86 6.12 -2.47
C TYR A 164 2.31 5.16 -1.38
N THR A 165 1.44 4.90 -0.41
CA THR A 165 1.70 3.98 0.69
C THR A 165 0.57 2.98 0.87
N PHE A 166 0.90 1.78 1.33
CA PHE A 166 -0.06 0.76 1.75
C PHE A 166 0.59 -0.18 2.76
N ALA A 167 -0.23 -0.89 3.53
CA ALA A 167 0.25 -1.97 4.38
C ALA A 167 0.39 -3.25 3.56
N MET A 168 1.50 -3.99 3.74
CA MET A 168 1.73 -5.28 3.07
C MET A 168 0.58 -6.24 3.37
N PRO A 169 -0.14 -6.73 2.35
CA PRO A 169 -1.27 -7.63 2.56
C PRO A 169 -0.81 -9.06 2.91
N ALA A 170 -1.76 -9.89 3.35
CA ALA A 170 -1.55 -11.31 3.66
C ALA A 170 -1.45 -12.16 2.38
N GLY A 171 -0.44 -11.94 1.56
CA GLY A 171 -0.20 -12.68 0.33
C GLY A 171 0.87 -12.02 -0.54
N ASP A 172 1.48 -12.80 -1.44
CA ASP A 172 2.41 -12.25 -2.42
C ASP A 172 1.73 -11.18 -3.25
N ALA A 173 2.39 -10.03 -3.39
CA ALA A 173 1.81 -8.82 -3.94
C ALA A 173 2.48 -8.35 -5.22
N THR A 174 1.71 -7.82 -6.14
CA THR A 174 2.18 -7.16 -7.35
C THR A 174 1.62 -5.76 -7.42
N VAL A 175 2.52 -4.77 -7.50
CA VAL A 175 2.16 -3.35 -7.60
C VAL A 175 2.07 -2.94 -9.06
N SER A 176 0.99 -2.30 -9.44
CA SER A 176 0.74 -1.81 -10.79
C SER A 176 0.14 -0.41 -10.80
N ALA A 177 0.25 0.28 -11.92
CA ALA A 177 -0.44 1.55 -12.17
C ALA A 177 -0.79 1.68 -13.65
N ALA A 178 -1.86 2.39 -13.93
CA ALA A 178 -2.24 2.80 -15.28
C ALA A 178 -1.93 4.30 -15.45
N PHE A 179 -1.48 4.65 -16.66
CA PHE A 179 -1.16 6.02 -17.03
C PHE A 179 -2.01 6.42 -18.23
N GLU A 180 -2.40 7.68 -18.27
CA GLU A 180 -3.14 8.28 -19.37
C GLU A 180 -2.41 9.50 -19.92
N GLU A 181 -2.60 9.81 -21.19
CA GLU A 181 -2.01 10.99 -21.82
C GLU A 181 -2.61 12.27 -21.24
N VAL A 182 -1.74 13.23 -20.90
CA VAL A 182 -2.16 14.55 -20.44
C VAL A 182 -2.74 15.33 -21.64
N LYS A 183 -4.06 15.51 -21.62
CA LYS A 183 -4.75 16.24 -22.67
C LYS A 183 -4.35 17.73 -22.66
N LYS A 184 -3.79 18.21 -23.79
CA LYS A 184 -3.43 19.61 -23.99
C LYS A 184 -4.43 20.29 -24.91
N TYR A 185 -4.61 21.58 -24.68
CA TYR A 185 -5.53 22.44 -25.42
C TYR A 185 -4.76 23.62 -26.01
N ASN A 186 -5.18 24.08 -27.19
CA ASN A 186 -4.61 25.27 -27.81
C ASN A 186 -5.06 26.54 -27.09
N VAL A 187 -4.12 27.43 -26.84
CA VAL A 187 -4.39 28.77 -26.35
C VAL A 187 -4.16 29.75 -27.50
N THR A 188 -5.20 30.45 -27.88
CA THR A 188 -5.19 31.36 -29.03
C THR A 188 -5.66 32.74 -28.65
N VAL A 189 -5.13 33.77 -29.28
CA VAL A 189 -5.65 35.14 -29.23
C VAL A 189 -6.79 35.25 -30.21
N ALA A 190 -7.98 35.65 -29.71
CA ALA A 190 -9.17 35.78 -30.54
C ALA A 190 -9.26 37.14 -31.17
N GLY A 191 -9.55 37.18 -32.48
CA GLY A 191 -9.80 38.39 -33.22
C GLY A 191 -8.57 39.26 -33.45
N THR A 192 -8.82 40.53 -33.89
CA THR A 192 -7.81 41.55 -34.11
C THR A 192 -7.67 42.41 -32.85
N VAL A 193 -6.46 42.60 -32.36
CA VAL A 193 -6.17 43.53 -31.26
C VAL A 193 -5.83 44.88 -31.86
N GLU A 194 -6.68 45.85 -31.62
CA GLU A 194 -6.42 47.23 -32.13
C GLU A 194 -5.48 47.99 -31.17
N ASN A 195 -4.57 48.77 -31.73
CA ASN A 195 -3.65 49.64 -30.99
C ASN A 195 -2.72 48.91 -29.98
N GLY A 196 -2.43 47.66 -30.24
CA GLY A 196 -1.51 46.85 -29.44
C GLY A 196 -1.34 45.45 -29.95
N THR A 197 -0.62 44.63 -29.17
CA THR A 197 -0.44 43.18 -29.42
C THR A 197 -0.73 42.42 -28.15
N VAL A 198 -1.24 41.19 -28.30
CA VAL A 198 -1.39 40.23 -27.22
C VAL A 198 -0.62 38.98 -27.60
N GLY A 199 0.26 38.55 -26.71
CA GLY A 199 0.96 37.28 -26.77
C GLY A 199 0.45 36.30 -25.73
N VAL A 200 0.54 35.02 -26.04
CA VAL A 200 0.22 33.92 -25.10
C VAL A 200 1.32 32.89 -25.12
N GLU A 201 1.76 32.43 -23.91
CA GLU A 201 2.80 31.44 -23.77
C GLU A 201 2.48 30.56 -22.51
N PRO A 202 2.49 29.22 -22.63
CA PRO A 202 2.64 28.43 -23.85
C PRO A 202 1.38 28.51 -24.76
N LYS A 203 1.56 28.22 -26.06
CA LYS A 203 0.43 28.16 -27.02
C LYS A 203 -0.41 26.90 -26.91
N THR A 204 0.06 25.92 -26.13
CA THR A 204 -0.68 24.70 -25.77
C THR A 204 -0.46 24.42 -24.30
N ALA A 205 -1.52 24.15 -23.55
CA ALA A 205 -1.49 23.93 -22.11
C ALA A 205 -2.45 22.81 -21.69
N ALA A 206 -2.09 22.07 -20.65
CA ALA A 206 -3.02 21.15 -20.00
C ALA A 206 -3.97 21.90 -19.05
N ALA A 207 -5.00 21.22 -18.60
CA ALA A 207 -5.88 21.78 -17.59
C ALA A 207 -5.08 22.12 -16.32
N LYS A 208 -5.28 23.34 -15.77
CA LYS A 208 -4.60 23.92 -14.60
C LYS A 208 -3.14 24.38 -14.84
N ASP A 209 -2.58 24.23 -16.02
CA ASP A 209 -1.31 24.86 -16.35
C ASP A 209 -1.42 26.38 -16.31
N VAL A 210 -0.33 27.02 -15.93
CA VAL A 210 -0.25 28.50 -15.99
C VAL A 210 0.06 28.94 -17.41
N VAL A 211 -0.76 29.83 -17.93
CA VAL A 211 -0.53 30.50 -19.22
C VAL A 211 -0.27 31.98 -18.97
N THR A 212 0.84 32.49 -19.50
CA THR A 212 1.18 33.89 -19.42
C THR A 212 0.58 34.62 -20.62
N VAL A 213 -0.14 35.71 -20.36
CA VAL A 213 -0.69 36.62 -21.36
C VAL A 213 0.07 37.92 -21.28
N THR A 214 0.72 38.33 -22.38
CA THR A 214 1.46 39.59 -22.47
C THR A 214 0.69 40.55 -23.34
N VAL A 215 0.34 41.71 -22.80
CA VAL A 215 -0.33 42.80 -23.53
C VAL A 215 0.68 43.91 -23.77
N THR A 216 0.90 44.29 -25.01
CA THR A 216 1.85 45.38 -25.42
C THR A 216 1.09 46.45 -26.18
N PRO A 217 0.73 47.60 -25.57
CA PRO A 217 0.13 48.71 -26.26
C PRO A 217 1.05 49.36 -27.26
N ASN A 218 0.52 49.86 -28.36
CA ASN A 218 1.29 50.70 -29.33
C ASN A 218 1.63 52.08 -28.71
N THR A 219 2.56 52.77 -29.31
CA THR A 219 2.98 54.13 -28.92
C THR A 219 1.75 55.04 -28.78
N ASN A 220 1.64 55.77 -27.69
CA ASN A 220 0.53 56.63 -27.29
C ASN A 220 -0.77 55.95 -26.92
N PHE A 221 -0.75 54.63 -26.77
CA PHE A 221 -1.89 53.84 -26.20
C PHE A 221 -1.50 53.25 -24.87
N LYS A 222 -2.49 52.92 -24.06
CA LYS A 222 -2.31 52.22 -22.79
C LYS A 222 -3.33 51.10 -22.65
N TYR A 223 -2.95 50.07 -21.89
CA TYR A 223 -3.87 49.02 -21.52
C TYR A 223 -4.96 49.54 -20.60
N THR A 224 -6.20 49.10 -20.78
CA THR A 224 -7.33 49.41 -19.91
C THR A 224 -7.58 48.22 -19.02
N ASP A 225 -7.46 48.44 -17.71
CA ASP A 225 -7.73 47.38 -16.70
C ASP A 225 -9.09 46.75 -16.90
N GLY A 226 -9.18 45.43 -16.76
CA GLY A 226 -10.39 44.64 -16.95
C GLY A 226 -10.82 44.41 -18.40
N SER A 227 -10.06 44.93 -19.37
CA SER A 227 -10.33 44.65 -20.81
C SER A 227 -9.87 43.27 -21.28
N LEU A 228 -8.95 42.64 -20.56
CA LEU A 228 -8.47 41.26 -20.85
C LEU A 228 -9.56 40.25 -20.42
N LYS A 229 -9.96 39.40 -21.35
CA LYS A 229 -10.90 38.31 -21.11
C LYS A 229 -10.34 37.03 -21.71
N ALA A 230 -10.49 35.93 -20.99
CA ALA A 230 -10.23 34.61 -21.55
C ALA A 230 -11.47 33.74 -21.41
N THR A 231 -11.67 32.88 -22.37
CA THR A 231 -12.82 31.94 -22.37
C THR A 231 -12.37 30.57 -22.79
N TYR A 232 -13.04 29.55 -22.29
CA TYR A 232 -12.87 28.16 -22.69
C TYR A 232 -14.21 27.46 -22.84
N THR A 233 -14.25 26.36 -23.53
CA THR A 233 -15.45 25.53 -23.70
C THR A 233 -15.32 24.27 -22.87
N ASP A 234 -16.28 24.02 -21.98
CA ASP A 234 -16.37 22.84 -21.16
C ASP A 234 -17.73 22.17 -21.36
N GLY A 235 -17.72 20.90 -21.83
CA GLY A 235 -18.97 20.18 -22.14
C GLY A 235 -19.89 20.90 -23.12
N GLY A 236 -19.35 21.67 -24.08
CA GLY A 236 -20.13 22.47 -25.03
C GLY A 236 -20.58 23.84 -24.49
N THR A 237 -20.33 24.14 -23.21
CA THR A 237 -20.68 25.41 -22.59
C THR A 237 -19.48 26.32 -22.54
N LYS A 238 -19.65 27.59 -23.04
CA LYS A 238 -18.61 28.62 -22.97
C LYS A 238 -18.55 29.18 -21.54
N LYS A 239 -17.34 29.17 -20.96
CA LYS A 239 -17.03 29.70 -19.62
C LYS A 239 -15.98 30.81 -19.73
N GLU A 240 -15.96 31.72 -18.78
CA GLU A 240 -14.97 32.79 -18.68
C GLU A 240 -13.93 32.49 -17.59
N ILE A 241 -12.69 32.92 -17.84
CA ILE A 241 -11.62 32.94 -16.84
C ILE A 241 -11.47 34.40 -16.42
N ASN A 242 -11.70 34.67 -15.13
CA ASN A 242 -11.66 36.03 -14.56
C ASN A 242 -10.50 36.20 -13.54
N ASP A 243 -9.76 35.11 -13.23
CA ASP A 243 -8.67 35.13 -12.25
C ASP A 243 -7.31 35.37 -12.94
N PHE A 244 -7.12 36.61 -13.40
CA PHE A 244 -5.83 37.06 -13.91
C PHE A 244 -4.99 37.62 -12.76
N LYS A 245 -3.78 37.10 -12.60
CA LYS A 245 -2.79 37.60 -11.64
C LYS A 245 -1.73 38.36 -12.39
N ALA A 246 -1.47 39.61 -12.00
CA ALA A 246 -0.34 40.35 -12.55
C ALA A 246 0.97 39.69 -12.12
N VAL A 247 1.87 39.53 -13.09
CA VAL A 247 3.24 39.04 -12.84
C VAL A 247 4.14 40.26 -12.86
N ASP A 248 4.99 40.45 -11.85
CA ASP A 248 5.97 41.53 -11.70
C ASP A 248 5.41 42.96 -11.66
N GLY A 249 4.19 43.13 -11.13
CA GLY A 249 3.64 44.46 -10.83
C GLY A 249 3.43 45.38 -12.05
N LYS A 250 3.28 44.80 -13.21
CA LYS A 250 2.96 45.51 -14.47
C LYS A 250 1.54 45.24 -14.91
#